data_a2f0214326af8808cfdf18a57f98f173
#
_entry.id   a2f0214326af8808cfdf18a57f98f173
#
_cell.length_a   1.000
_cell.length_b   1.000
_cell.length_c   1.000
_cell.angle_alpha   90.00
_cell.angle_beta   90.00
_cell.angle_gamma   90.00
#
_symmetry.space_group_name_H-M   'P 1'
#
loop_
_entity.id
_entity.type
_entity.pdbx_description
1 polymer ?
#
loop_
_entity_poly.entity_id
_entity_poly.type
_entity_poly.pdbx_seq_one_letter_code
_entity_poly.pdbx_strand_id
1 'polypeptide(L)'
;MKRAVALILCVLFCLAGAAEEKTDAARAEYPYALYSDSCILVDAETGEVLFEKNADTRRYPASTTKIMTLIVSIETKDGREMITVPASAGDISLDSTRVPVYYGEKMPLRDLWYGLIYNSGNDAANAIAELTSGSVKAFVAEMNKKAEELGMDSTHFTNAHGLHSVQHYTTCRDMAKLTQYCLENDLFREITFSTGYTMAPTSKRGELFLDHHYGITDFSTKYYYPYARGIKTGYTSQAGQCFVGAAVKDGRELIVVIMHCGFTKNEKWIDAKTLFEYGFQLLEGRD
;
A
#
# COMPACT_ATOMS: atom_id res chain seq x y z
N MET A 1 -43.27 13.44 71.90
CA MET A 1 -42.29 14.04 70.96
C MET A 1 -41.51 12.90 70.33
N LYS A 2 -41.88 12.43 69.19
CA LYS A 2 -41.22 11.34 68.46
C LYS A 2 -40.77 11.92 67.12
N ARG A 3 -39.45 11.99 66.89
CA ARG A 3 -38.85 12.43 65.63
C ARG A 3 -38.86 11.24 64.67
N ALA A 4 -39.52 11.39 63.54
CA ALA A 4 -39.47 10.47 62.41
C ALA A 4 -38.17 10.78 61.60
N VAL A 5 -37.35 9.79 61.44
CA VAL A 5 -36.20 9.83 60.52
C VAL A 5 -36.65 9.25 59.19
N ALA A 6 -36.66 10.10 58.18
CA ALA A 6 -36.98 9.66 56.79
C ALA A 6 -35.69 9.09 56.19
N LEU A 7 -35.77 7.80 55.84
CA LEU A 7 -34.69 7.09 55.12
C LEU A 7 -34.90 7.35 53.64
N ILE A 8 -33.99 8.16 53.02
CA ILE A 8 -33.97 8.37 51.57
C ILE A 8 -33.17 7.21 50.98
N LEU A 9 -33.87 6.33 50.29
CA LEU A 9 -33.29 5.23 49.52
C LEU A 9 -32.81 5.80 48.17
N CYS A 10 -31.52 6.07 47.99
CA CYS A 10 -30.94 6.35 46.69
C CYS A 10 -30.86 5.05 45.91
N VAL A 11 -31.76 4.87 44.95
CA VAL A 11 -31.65 3.82 43.94
C VAL A 11 -30.62 4.29 42.90
N LEU A 12 -29.36 3.80 43.00
CA LEU A 12 -28.38 3.91 41.96
C LEU A 12 -28.79 2.98 40.80
N PHE A 13 -29.34 3.57 39.76
CA PHE A 13 -29.43 2.89 38.46
C PHE A 13 -28.02 2.74 37.91
N CYS A 14 -27.38 1.58 38.09
CA CYS A 14 -26.29 1.16 37.28
C CYS A 14 -26.76 0.91 35.85
N LEU A 15 -26.59 1.89 34.98
CA LEU A 15 -26.58 1.67 33.53
C LEU A 15 -25.31 0.86 33.22
N ALA A 16 -25.41 -0.45 33.31
CA ALA A 16 -24.49 -1.35 32.67
C ALA A 16 -24.69 -1.16 31.18
N GLY A 17 -23.74 -0.39 30.56
CA GLY A 17 -23.61 -0.38 29.12
C GLY A 17 -23.34 -1.81 28.68
N ALA A 18 -24.29 -2.41 28.00
CA ALA A 18 -24.07 -3.62 27.23
C ALA A 18 -23.02 -3.26 26.18
N ALA A 19 -21.77 -3.64 26.43
CA ALA A 19 -20.81 -3.81 25.37
C ALA A 19 -21.46 -4.87 24.45
N GLU A 20 -21.83 -4.46 23.24
CA GLU A 20 -22.13 -5.41 22.17
C GLU A 20 -20.91 -6.32 22.05
N GLU A 21 -21.00 -7.52 22.62
CA GLU A 21 -20.21 -8.64 22.17
C GLU A 21 -20.53 -8.78 20.67
N LYS A 22 -19.66 -8.22 19.83
CA LYS A 22 -19.59 -8.65 18.44
C LYS A 22 -19.36 -10.14 18.50
N THR A 23 -20.43 -10.87 18.27
CA THR A 23 -20.37 -12.32 18.08
C THR A 23 -19.29 -12.57 17.06
N ASP A 24 -18.20 -13.23 17.49
CA ASP A 24 -17.30 -13.94 16.61
C ASP A 24 -18.16 -14.93 15.82
N ALA A 25 -18.75 -14.48 14.74
CA ALA A 25 -19.22 -15.37 13.69
C ALA A 25 -17.98 -16.19 13.33
N ALA A 26 -18.05 -17.50 13.62
CA ALA A 26 -16.96 -18.42 13.53
C ALA A 26 -16.13 -18.08 12.30
N ARG A 27 -14.94 -17.47 12.49
CA ARG A 27 -13.96 -17.27 11.43
C ARG A 27 -13.71 -18.67 10.89
N ALA A 28 -14.20 -18.94 9.68
CA ALA A 28 -13.92 -20.21 9.03
C ALA A 28 -12.41 -20.36 9.03
N GLU A 29 -11.92 -21.47 9.61
CA GLU A 29 -10.49 -21.71 9.71
C GLU A 29 -9.93 -21.66 8.29
N TYR A 30 -8.98 -20.74 8.04
CA TYR A 30 -8.40 -20.54 6.71
C TYR A 30 -7.72 -21.82 6.27
N PRO A 31 -8.19 -22.48 5.20
CA PRO A 31 -7.86 -23.88 4.93
C PRO A 31 -6.48 -24.07 4.27
N TYR A 32 -5.74 -22.98 4.02
CA TYR A 32 -4.51 -23.05 3.22
C TYR A 32 -3.27 -22.62 3.99
N ALA A 33 -2.14 -23.27 3.74
CA ALA A 33 -0.85 -22.81 4.22
C ALA A 33 -0.36 -21.61 3.39
N LEU A 34 -0.01 -20.51 4.06
CA LEU A 34 0.56 -19.32 3.43
C LEU A 34 2.07 -19.27 3.62
N TYR A 35 2.77 -18.87 2.57
CA TYR A 35 4.22 -18.63 2.57
C TYR A 35 4.61 -17.34 3.27
N SER A 36 3.69 -16.36 3.33
CA SER A 36 3.92 -15.09 3.98
C SER A 36 3.89 -15.20 5.50
N ASP A 37 4.81 -14.49 6.16
CA ASP A 37 4.81 -14.37 7.62
C ASP A 37 3.71 -13.42 8.11
N SER A 38 3.40 -12.41 7.31
CA SER A 38 2.36 -11.42 7.62
C SER A 38 1.53 -11.12 6.39
N CYS A 39 0.21 -11.13 6.53
CA CYS A 39 -0.71 -10.70 5.47
C CYS A 39 -2.04 -10.24 6.04
N ILE A 40 -2.80 -9.52 5.20
CA ILE A 40 -4.18 -9.13 5.46
C ILE A 40 -4.97 -9.12 4.15
N LEU A 41 -6.23 -9.50 4.23
CA LEU A 41 -7.23 -9.42 3.17
C LEU A 41 -8.36 -8.55 3.68
N VAL A 42 -8.73 -7.53 2.92
CA VAL A 42 -9.73 -6.53 3.31
C VAL A 42 -10.71 -6.33 2.17
N ASP A 43 -11.98 -6.19 2.50
CA ASP A 43 -12.99 -5.62 1.60
C ASP A 43 -12.69 -4.13 1.42
N ALA A 44 -12.44 -3.70 0.18
CA ALA A 44 -11.98 -2.34 -0.10
C ALA A 44 -13.06 -1.28 0.15
N GLU A 45 -14.33 -1.63 0.00
CA GLU A 45 -15.45 -0.71 0.19
C GLU A 45 -15.73 -0.46 1.68
N THR A 46 -15.78 -1.54 2.47
CA THR A 46 -16.21 -1.47 3.87
C THR A 46 -15.06 -1.33 4.85
N GLY A 47 -13.84 -1.71 4.46
CA GLY A 47 -12.69 -1.83 5.36
C GLY A 47 -12.74 -3.08 6.24
N GLU A 48 -13.72 -3.98 6.04
CA GLU A 48 -13.84 -5.23 6.80
C GLU A 48 -12.63 -6.13 6.57
N VAL A 49 -12.02 -6.62 7.64
CA VAL A 49 -10.94 -7.60 7.58
C VAL A 49 -11.55 -8.98 7.39
N LEU A 50 -11.35 -9.56 6.20
CA LEU A 50 -11.83 -10.90 5.85
C LEU A 50 -10.88 -11.99 6.30
N PHE A 51 -9.58 -11.71 6.31
CA PHE A 51 -8.55 -12.60 6.82
C PHE A 51 -7.30 -11.82 7.25
N GLU A 52 -6.61 -12.31 8.27
CA GLU A 52 -5.34 -11.74 8.71
C GLU A 52 -4.42 -12.78 9.34
N LYS A 53 -3.13 -12.59 9.14
CA LYS A 53 -2.06 -13.34 9.79
C LYS A 53 -0.95 -12.37 10.17
N ASN A 54 -0.68 -12.23 11.47
CA ASN A 54 0.34 -11.31 11.98
C ASN A 54 0.26 -9.90 11.38
N ALA A 55 -0.99 -9.41 11.15
CA ALA A 55 -1.24 -8.16 10.40
C ALA A 55 -0.68 -6.92 11.09
N ASP A 56 -0.51 -6.95 12.41
CA ASP A 56 0.00 -5.84 13.23
C ASP A 56 1.49 -5.96 13.56
N THR A 57 2.14 -7.02 13.07
CA THR A 57 3.59 -7.18 13.25
C THR A 57 4.33 -6.17 12.38
N ARG A 58 5.21 -5.36 12.98
CA ARG A 58 6.07 -4.43 12.24
C ARG A 58 6.97 -5.18 11.27
N ARG A 59 6.96 -4.74 10.02
CA ARG A 59 7.74 -5.27 8.91
C ARG A 59 8.39 -4.14 8.14
N TYR A 60 9.42 -4.45 7.37
CA TYR A 60 10.04 -3.50 6.45
C TYR A 60 9.26 -3.50 5.13
N PRO A 61 8.75 -2.33 4.69
CA PRO A 61 7.88 -2.26 3.51
C PRO A 61 8.62 -2.47 2.18
N ALA A 62 9.92 -2.27 2.14
CA ALA A 62 10.65 -2.16 0.88
C ALA A 62 9.95 -1.18 -0.07
N SER A 63 9.93 -1.45 -1.39
CA SER A 63 9.33 -0.56 -2.39
C SER A 63 7.80 -0.43 -2.32
N THR A 64 7.08 -1.11 -1.41
CA THR A 64 5.66 -0.80 -1.18
C THR A 64 5.48 0.59 -0.53
N THR A 65 6.54 1.16 0.05
CA THR A 65 6.66 2.58 0.45
C THR A 65 6.20 3.54 -0.63
N LYS A 66 6.43 3.20 -1.90
CA LYS A 66 6.14 4.06 -3.05
C LYS A 66 4.64 4.32 -3.27
N ILE A 67 3.78 3.54 -2.63
CA ILE A 67 2.33 3.82 -2.55
C ILE A 67 2.09 5.15 -1.83
N MET A 68 2.72 5.34 -0.67
CA MET A 68 2.66 6.61 0.08
C MET A 68 3.31 7.75 -0.72
N THR A 69 4.44 7.50 -1.36
CA THR A 69 5.13 8.49 -2.19
C THR A 69 4.27 8.97 -3.35
N LEU A 70 3.56 8.05 -4.02
CA LEU A 70 2.66 8.40 -5.11
C LEU A 70 1.49 9.23 -4.62
N ILE A 71 0.77 8.79 -3.59
CA ILE A 71 -0.46 9.47 -3.14
C ILE A 71 -0.16 10.88 -2.62
N VAL A 72 0.89 11.08 -1.82
CA VAL A 72 1.27 12.40 -1.32
C VAL A 72 1.61 13.35 -2.48
N SER A 73 2.23 12.86 -3.56
CA SER A 73 2.56 13.69 -4.71
C SER A 73 1.32 14.03 -5.55
N ILE A 74 0.46 13.07 -5.89
CA ILE A 74 -0.72 13.34 -6.75
C ILE A 74 -1.80 14.19 -6.07
N GLU A 75 -1.85 14.23 -4.74
CA GLU A 75 -2.75 15.11 -4.00
C GLU A 75 -2.32 16.58 -4.03
N THR A 76 -1.05 16.86 -4.32
CA THR A 76 -0.47 18.20 -4.23
C THR A 76 -0.03 18.78 -5.57
N LYS A 77 0.12 17.93 -6.60
CA LYS A 77 0.71 18.28 -7.89
C LYS A 77 -0.18 17.93 -9.08
N ASP A 78 -0.13 18.75 -10.13
CA ASP A 78 -0.65 18.38 -11.44
C ASP A 78 0.44 17.64 -12.22
N GLY A 79 0.21 16.37 -12.52
CA GLY A 79 1.16 15.52 -13.24
C GLY A 79 1.48 15.97 -14.67
N ARG A 80 0.70 16.89 -15.23
CA ARG A 80 0.94 17.48 -16.58
C ARG A 80 1.99 18.58 -16.55
N GLU A 81 2.34 19.11 -15.38
CA GLU A 81 3.37 20.12 -15.28
C GLU A 81 4.72 19.62 -15.81
N MET A 82 5.39 20.46 -16.62
CA MET A 82 6.74 20.18 -17.09
C MET A 82 7.74 20.50 -15.99
N ILE A 83 8.43 19.46 -15.53
CA ILE A 83 9.45 19.56 -14.49
C ILE A 83 10.87 19.47 -15.08
N THR A 84 11.82 19.88 -14.27
CA THR A 84 13.23 19.57 -14.48
C THR A 84 13.69 18.61 -13.40
N VAL A 85 14.20 17.45 -13.78
CA VAL A 85 14.68 16.41 -12.85
C VAL A 85 15.74 17.01 -11.92
N PRO A 86 15.53 16.99 -10.59
CA PRO A 86 16.45 17.57 -9.63
C PRO A 86 17.66 16.68 -9.38
N ALA A 87 18.68 17.22 -8.70
CA ALA A 87 19.91 16.49 -8.39
C ALA A 87 19.67 15.30 -7.44
N SER A 88 18.66 15.39 -6.57
CA SER A 88 18.29 14.31 -5.64
C SER A 88 17.95 12.97 -6.32
N ALA A 89 17.56 12.98 -7.59
CA ALA A 89 17.41 11.76 -8.38
C ALA A 89 18.70 10.93 -8.44
N GLY A 90 19.86 11.58 -8.31
CA GLY A 90 21.18 10.93 -8.27
C GLY A 90 21.59 10.41 -6.89
N ASP A 91 20.93 10.85 -5.81
CA ASP A 91 21.31 10.55 -4.42
C ASP A 91 20.83 9.15 -3.97
N ILE A 92 21.16 8.16 -4.80
CA ILE A 92 20.84 6.75 -4.54
C ILE A 92 22.00 5.85 -4.97
N SER A 93 22.11 4.68 -4.34
CA SER A 93 23.10 3.68 -4.68
C SER A 93 22.98 3.25 -6.16
N LEU A 94 24.10 3.05 -6.84
CA LEU A 94 24.15 2.69 -8.27
C LEU A 94 23.51 1.33 -8.57
N ASP A 95 23.51 0.43 -7.62
CA ASP A 95 22.92 -0.92 -7.71
C ASP A 95 21.43 -0.97 -7.37
N SER A 96 20.83 0.17 -7.03
CA SER A 96 19.41 0.24 -6.72
C SER A 96 18.56 0.37 -8.00
N THR A 97 17.30 -0.03 -7.90
CA THR A 97 16.34 0.04 -9.02
C THR A 97 16.12 1.50 -9.44
N ARG A 98 16.19 1.77 -10.74
CA ARG A 98 16.07 3.11 -11.33
C ARG A 98 15.11 3.13 -12.51
N VAL A 99 14.51 4.27 -12.74
CA VAL A 99 14.05 4.69 -14.06
C VAL A 99 15.22 5.51 -14.65
N PRO A 100 15.62 5.33 -15.90
CA PRO A 100 16.74 6.10 -16.45
C PRO A 100 16.35 7.57 -16.68
N VAL A 101 16.24 8.31 -15.59
CA VAL A 101 16.03 9.76 -15.58
C VAL A 101 17.29 10.48 -15.13
N TYR A 102 17.59 11.61 -15.76
CA TYR A 102 18.88 12.29 -15.60
C TYR A 102 18.72 13.71 -15.07
N TYR A 103 19.56 14.11 -14.14
CA TYR A 103 19.59 15.48 -13.62
C TYR A 103 19.51 16.53 -14.76
N GLY A 104 18.62 17.49 -14.61
CA GLY A 104 18.37 18.53 -15.60
C GLY A 104 17.55 18.10 -16.83
N GLU A 105 17.08 16.84 -16.89
CA GLU A 105 16.15 16.36 -17.90
C GLU A 105 14.76 17.03 -17.70
N LYS A 106 14.11 17.41 -18.81
CA LYS A 106 12.77 18.01 -18.76
C LYS A 106 11.73 16.99 -19.24
N MET A 107 10.70 16.79 -18.43
CA MET A 107 9.59 15.88 -18.72
C MET A 107 8.33 16.24 -17.92
N PRO A 108 7.15 15.69 -18.26
CA PRO A 108 5.97 15.81 -17.40
C PRO A 108 6.20 15.09 -16.05
N LEU A 109 5.70 15.66 -14.94
CA LEU A 109 5.84 15.02 -13.62
C LEU A 109 5.22 13.61 -13.59
N ARG A 110 4.13 13.39 -14.32
CA ARG A 110 3.48 12.08 -14.41
C ARG A 110 4.40 10.98 -14.92
N ASP A 111 5.39 11.29 -15.75
CA ASP A 111 6.38 10.31 -16.21
C ASP A 111 7.17 9.73 -15.03
N LEU A 112 7.50 10.57 -14.04
CA LEU A 112 8.14 10.10 -12.79
C LEU A 112 7.19 9.23 -11.97
N TRP A 113 5.88 9.52 -11.93
CA TRP A 113 4.89 8.70 -11.22
C TRP A 113 4.77 7.29 -11.82
N TYR A 114 4.71 7.20 -13.15
CA TYR A 114 4.72 5.90 -13.82
C TYR A 114 6.04 5.16 -13.60
N GLY A 115 7.18 5.84 -13.71
CA GLY A 115 8.49 5.26 -13.42
C GLY A 115 8.65 4.79 -11.97
N LEU A 116 8.07 5.53 -11.01
CA LEU A 116 8.02 5.17 -9.59
C LEU A 116 7.33 3.82 -9.37
N ILE A 117 6.18 3.60 -10.01
CA ILE A 117 5.36 2.40 -9.82
C ILE A 117 5.86 1.25 -10.68
N TYR A 118 6.06 1.45 -11.98
CA TYR A 118 6.34 0.41 -12.96
C TYR A 118 7.77 -0.14 -12.85
N ASN A 119 8.75 0.74 -12.86
CA ASN A 119 10.16 0.35 -12.68
C ASN A 119 10.59 0.32 -11.22
N SER A 120 9.71 0.72 -10.30
CA SER A 120 10.10 0.87 -8.90
C SER A 120 11.29 1.83 -8.71
N GLY A 121 11.37 2.90 -9.53
CA GLY A 121 12.51 3.82 -9.60
C GLY A 121 12.75 4.54 -8.27
N ASN A 122 13.93 4.34 -7.69
CA ASN A 122 14.35 5.04 -6.48
C ASN A 122 14.80 6.48 -6.80
N ASP A 123 15.36 6.68 -7.98
CA ASP A 123 15.64 7.99 -8.58
C ASP A 123 14.37 8.83 -8.77
N ALA A 124 13.33 8.21 -9.34
CA ALA A 124 12.01 8.85 -9.48
C ALA A 124 11.43 9.21 -8.10
N ALA A 125 11.56 8.34 -7.09
CA ALA A 125 11.08 8.61 -5.74
C ALA A 125 11.72 9.85 -5.12
N ASN A 126 13.05 9.98 -5.20
CA ASN A 126 13.76 11.16 -4.70
C ASN A 126 13.41 12.42 -5.49
N ALA A 127 13.32 12.32 -6.83
CA ALA A 127 12.94 13.45 -7.67
C ALA A 127 11.51 13.95 -7.32
N ILE A 128 10.54 13.03 -7.20
CA ILE A 128 9.17 13.34 -6.79
C ILE A 128 9.17 14.03 -5.42
N ALA A 129 9.92 13.49 -4.46
CA ALA A 129 9.98 14.03 -3.11
C ALA A 129 10.47 15.50 -3.10
N GLU A 130 11.57 15.79 -3.80
CA GLU A 130 12.09 17.15 -3.89
C GLU A 130 11.14 18.08 -4.66
N LEU A 131 10.58 17.64 -5.78
CA LEU A 131 9.64 18.41 -6.58
C LEU A 131 8.33 18.71 -5.85
N THR A 132 7.89 17.81 -4.99
CA THR A 132 6.63 17.95 -4.24
C THR A 132 6.78 18.90 -3.06
N SER A 133 7.82 18.72 -2.23
CA SER A 133 7.96 19.39 -0.93
C SER A 133 9.25 20.21 -0.79
N GLY A 134 9.98 20.45 -1.88
CA GLY A 134 11.21 21.25 -1.90
C GLY A 134 12.45 20.53 -1.38
N SER A 135 12.30 19.38 -0.71
CA SER A 135 13.40 18.48 -0.32
C SER A 135 12.89 17.09 0.03
N VAL A 136 13.75 16.07 -0.11
CA VAL A 136 13.42 14.70 0.31
C VAL A 136 13.08 14.64 1.81
N LYS A 137 13.76 15.41 2.65
CA LYS A 137 13.49 15.47 4.09
C LYS A 137 12.10 16.04 4.40
N ALA A 138 11.71 17.13 3.74
CA ALA A 138 10.38 17.73 3.94
C ALA A 138 9.29 16.78 3.46
N PHE A 139 9.50 16.10 2.32
CA PHE A 139 8.57 15.12 1.81
C PHE A 139 8.37 13.92 2.74
N VAL A 140 9.44 13.40 3.34
CA VAL A 140 9.34 12.31 4.34
C VAL A 140 8.54 12.76 5.56
N ALA A 141 8.63 14.03 5.97
CA ALA A 141 7.77 14.56 7.02
C ALA A 141 6.28 14.56 6.60
N GLU A 142 5.97 14.93 5.35
CA GLU A 142 4.60 14.85 4.82
C GLU A 142 4.09 13.40 4.73
N MET A 143 4.95 12.44 4.35
CA MET A 143 4.60 11.01 4.37
C MET A 143 4.20 10.54 5.77
N ASN A 144 4.96 10.91 6.79
CA ASN A 144 4.67 10.53 8.18
C ASN A 144 3.42 11.25 8.70
N LYS A 145 3.21 12.51 8.34
CA LYS A 145 1.99 13.24 8.65
C LYS A 145 0.76 12.58 8.01
N LYS A 146 0.83 12.18 6.73
CA LYS A 146 -0.23 11.42 6.06
C LYS A 146 -0.49 10.08 6.74
N ALA A 147 0.57 9.37 7.18
CA ALA A 147 0.41 8.13 7.94
C ALA A 147 -0.35 8.35 9.26
N GLU A 148 -0.04 9.42 10.00
CA GLU A 148 -0.78 9.81 11.21
C GLU A 148 -2.25 10.15 10.90
N GLU A 149 -2.52 10.94 9.86
CA GLU A 149 -3.88 11.28 9.40
C GLU A 149 -4.73 10.04 9.05
N LEU A 150 -4.10 9.00 8.52
CA LEU A 150 -4.74 7.72 8.17
C LEU A 150 -4.79 6.72 9.34
N GLY A 151 -4.32 7.09 10.53
CA GLY A 151 -4.28 6.20 11.69
C GLY A 151 -3.34 5.00 11.49
N MET A 152 -2.22 5.19 10.78
CA MET A 152 -1.17 4.18 10.57
C MET A 152 -0.19 4.20 11.75
N ASP A 153 -0.68 3.87 12.96
CA ASP A 153 0.01 4.07 14.24
C ASP A 153 1.29 3.22 14.42
N SER A 154 1.47 2.22 13.58
CA SER A 154 2.65 1.35 13.60
C SER A 154 3.53 1.52 12.36
N THR A 155 3.49 2.71 11.74
CA THR A 155 4.23 3.04 10.52
C THR A 155 5.15 4.23 10.74
N HIS A 156 6.37 4.15 10.19
CA HIS A 156 7.30 5.26 10.14
C HIS A 156 8.15 5.18 8.88
N PHE A 157 8.14 6.25 8.09
CA PHE A 157 8.94 6.40 6.89
C PHE A 157 10.19 7.22 7.14
N THR A 158 11.33 6.80 6.58
CA THR A 158 12.61 7.53 6.64
C THR A 158 13.12 7.96 5.27
N ASN A 159 12.50 7.47 4.20
CA ASN A 159 12.83 7.79 2.82
C ASN A 159 11.59 7.56 1.92
N ALA A 160 11.64 8.07 0.69
CA ALA A 160 10.55 8.00 -0.27
C ALA A 160 10.54 6.72 -1.13
N HIS A 161 11.56 5.87 -1.04
CA HIS A 161 11.76 4.74 -1.97
C HIS A 161 11.66 3.36 -1.33
N GLY A 162 11.84 3.25 0.00
CA GLY A 162 11.74 1.99 0.73
C GLY A 162 13.06 1.20 0.85
N LEU A 163 14.22 1.80 0.56
CA LEU A 163 15.50 1.19 0.93
C LEU A 163 15.58 1.04 2.44
N HIS A 164 16.26 -0.01 2.88
CA HIS A 164 16.24 -0.44 4.27
C HIS A 164 16.80 0.60 5.24
N SER A 165 16.06 0.78 6.33
CA SER A 165 16.49 1.40 7.58
C SER A 165 15.71 0.71 8.70
N VAL A 166 16.34 0.50 9.85
CA VAL A 166 15.66 -0.09 11.03
C VAL A 166 14.50 0.76 11.54
N GLN A 167 14.51 2.06 11.21
CA GLN A 167 13.45 3.00 11.55
C GLN A 167 12.38 3.15 10.43
N HIS A 168 12.52 2.44 9.31
CA HIS A 168 11.59 2.48 8.19
C HIS A 168 10.74 1.21 8.22
N TYR A 169 9.57 1.26 8.85
CA TYR A 169 8.72 0.11 9.11
C TYR A 169 7.24 0.44 8.93
N THR A 170 6.44 -0.59 8.78
CA THR A 170 4.98 -0.53 8.70
C THR A 170 4.37 -1.87 9.15
N THR A 171 3.05 -2.01 9.04
CA THR A 171 2.31 -3.27 9.24
C THR A 171 1.43 -3.56 8.03
N CYS A 172 0.97 -4.82 7.88
CA CYS A 172 0.01 -5.15 6.83
C CYS A 172 -1.30 -4.36 6.99
N ARG A 173 -1.76 -4.18 8.24
CA ARG A 173 -2.97 -3.41 8.54
C ARG A 173 -2.83 -1.93 8.14
N ASP A 174 -1.72 -1.30 8.46
CA ASP A 174 -1.50 0.09 8.11
C ASP A 174 -1.39 0.28 6.60
N MET A 175 -0.74 -0.66 5.89
CA MET A 175 -0.67 -0.63 4.44
C MET A 175 -2.04 -0.90 3.78
N ALA A 176 -2.91 -1.68 4.40
CA ALA A 176 -4.28 -1.86 3.93
C ALA A 176 -5.09 -0.56 4.04
N LYS A 177 -5.00 0.16 5.19
CA LYS A 177 -5.61 1.49 5.37
C LYS A 177 -5.13 2.47 4.29
N LEU A 178 -3.82 2.55 4.10
CA LEU A 178 -3.22 3.39 3.05
C LEU A 178 -3.76 3.03 1.68
N THR A 179 -3.82 1.73 1.37
CA THR A 179 -4.26 1.25 0.05
C THR A 179 -5.74 1.56 -0.18
N GLN A 180 -6.59 1.34 0.82
CA GLN A 180 -8.02 1.68 0.76
C GLN A 180 -8.19 3.18 0.45
N TYR A 181 -7.51 4.04 1.18
CA TYR A 181 -7.50 5.48 0.93
C TYR A 181 -7.05 5.83 -0.50
N CYS A 182 -5.95 5.23 -0.96
CA CYS A 182 -5.42 5.47 -2.30
C CYS A 182 -6.40 5.05 -3.41
N LEU A 183 -7.16 3.99 -3.20
CA LEU A 183 -8.14 3.49 -4.19
C LEU A 183 -9.35 4.41 -4.37
N GLU A 184 -9.58 5.40 -3.52
CA GLU A 184 -10.58 6.45 -3.73
C GLU A 184 -10.11 7.49 -4.76
N ASN A 185 -8.83 7.52 -5.12
CA ASN A 185 -8.26 8.46 -6.08
C ASN A 185 -8.16 7.86 -7.48
N ASP A 186 -8.90 8.42 -8.44
CA ASP A 186 -8.97 7.93 -9.83
C ASP A 186 -7.59 7.92 -10.52
N LEU A 187 -6.75 8.92 -10.27
CA LEU A 187 -5.42 9.00 -10.86
C LEU A 187 -4.47 7.94 -10.28
N PHE A 188 -4.59 7.65 -8.99
CA PHE A 188 -3.87 6.53 -8.38
C PHE A 188 -4.28 5.20 -9.01
N ARG A 189 -5.58 4.98 -9.21
CA ARG A 189 -6.11 3.78 -9.89
C ARG A 189 -5.62 3.70 -11.34
N GLU A 190 -5.69 4.82 -12.09
CA GLU A 190 -5.18 4.89 -13.47
C GLU A 190 -3.73 4.42 -13.52
N ILE A 191 -2.85 4.99 -12.68
CA ILE A 191 -1.43 4.67 -12.68
C ILE A 191 -1.16 3.23 -12.25
N THR A 192 -1.81 2.75 -11.19
CA THR A 192 -1.47 1.44 -10.60
C THR A 192 -2.14 0.25 -11.29
N PHE A 193 -3.25 0.47 -12.01
CA PHE A 193 -4.01 -0.60 -12.69
C PHE A 193 -3.69 -0.72 -14.17
N SER A 194 -3.02 0.25 -14.77
CA SER A 194 -2.56 0.17 -16.15
C SER A 194 -1.38 -0.79 -16.29
N THR A 195 -1.23 -1.39 -17.45
CA THR A 195 -0.23 -2.44 -17.70
C THR A 195 1.01 -1.94 -18.45
N GLY A 196 0.98 -0.72 -18.96
CA GLY A 196 2.11 -0.14 -19.68
C GLY A 196 1.97 1.38 -19.81
N TYR A 197 3.10 2.06 -19.93
CA TYR A 197 3.19 3.50 -20.13
C TYR A 197 4.40 3.86 -20.98
N THR A 198 4.21 4.76 -21.94
CA THR A 198 5.30 5.24 -22.80
C THR A 198 5.70 6.64 -22.38
N MET A 199 6.91 6.78 -21.84
CA MET A 199 7.54 8.07 -21.60
C MET A 199 8.07 8.62 -22.91
N ALA A 200 7.68 9.85 -23.27
CA ALA A 200 8.14 10.51 -24.49
C ALA A 200 9.66 10.72 -24.49
N PRO A 201 10.30 10.84 -25.67
CA PRO A 201 11.71 11.15 -25.76
C PRO A 201 12.00 12.54 -25.20
N THR A 202 13.19 12.70 -24.63
CA THR A 202 13.68 13.96 -24.10
C THR A 202 15.00 14.36 -24.77
N SER A 203 15.61 15.47 -24.39
CA SER A 203 16.94 15.83 -24.86
C SER A 203 18.05 14.89 -24.37
N LYS A 204 17.76 14.01 -23.40
CA LYS A 204 18.76 13.14 -22.73
C LYS A 204 18.55 11.65 -22.98
N ARG A 205 17.39 11.24 -23.45
CA ARG A 205 17.06 9.84 -23.78
C ARG A 205 16.02 9.76 -24.90
N GLY A 206 15.97 8.61 -25.56
CA GLY A 206 14.90 8.25 -26.49
C GLY A 206 13.57 7.95 -25.77
N GLU A 207 12.57 7.54 -26.55
CA GLU A 207 11.33 7.00 -26.01
C GLU A 207 11.60 5.77 -25.13
N LEU A 208 10.85 5.64 -24.03
CA LEU A 208 11.00 4.54 -23.08
C LEU A 208 9.61 3.95 -22.77
N PHE A 209 9.40 2.69 -23.17
CA PHE A 209 8.24 1.94 -22.72
C PHE A 209 8.49 1.32 -21.35
N LEU A 210 7.57 1.57 -20.42
CA LEU A 210 7.54 0.99 -19.10
C LEU A 210 6.48 -0.10 -19.06
N ASP A 211 6.89 -1.33 -18.81
CA ASP A 211 6.00 -2.48 -18.65
C ASP A 211 5.61 -2.65 -17.18
N HIS A 212 4.33 -2.94 -16.92
CA HIS A 212 3.79 -3.09 -15.58
C HIS A 212 3.02 -4.40 -15.44
N HIS A 213 3.70 -5.51 -15.64
CA HIS A 213 3.15 -6.83 -15.39
C HIS A 213 3.79 -7.47 -14.16
N TYR A 214 2.94 -7.89 -13.25
CA TYR A 214 3.32 -8.76 -12.13
C TYR A 214 2.96 -10.20 -12.45
N GLY A 215 3.58 -11.16 -11.77
CA GLY A 215 3.25 -12.56 -12.01
C GLY A 215 1.76 -12.88 -11.86
N ILE A 216 1.02 -12.14 -11.01
CA ILE A 216 -0.42 -12.32 -10.82
C ILE A 216 -1.28 -11.62 -11.89
N THR A 217 -0.74 -10.59 -12.57
CA THR A 217 -1.44 -9.87 -13.64
C THR A 217 -1.00 -10.27 -15.05
N ASP A 218 0.07 -11.04 -15.18
CA ASP A 218 0.62 -11.51 -16.45
C ASP A 218 -0.03 -12.84 -16.84
N PHE A 219 -0.85 -12.81 -17.91
CA PHE A 219 -1.56 -13.97 -18.43
C PHE A 219 -0.66 -15.11 -18.93
N SER A 220 0.63 -14.84 -19.15
CA SER A 220 1.61 -15.85 -19.58
C SER A 220 2.12 -16.69 -18.41
N THR A 221 1.84 -16.29 -17.17
CA THR A 221 2.31 -17.00 -15.97
C THR A 221 1.24 -17.95 -15.40
N LYS A 222 1.69 -19.00 -14.73
CA LYS A 222 0.79 -19.90 -13.98
C LYS A 222 0.11 -19.26 -12.76
N TYR A 223 0.58 -18.06 -12.37
CA TYR A 223 0.06 -17.31 -11.23
C TYR A 223 -1.04 -16.34 -11.61
N TYR A 224 -1.31 -16.20 -12.91
CA TYR A 224 -2.31 -15.28 -13.42
C TYR A 224 -3.66 -15.42 -12.72
N TYR A 225 -4.22 -14.27 -12.35
CA TYR A 225 -5.56 -14.16 -11.81
C TYR A 225 -6.30 -13.02 -12.50
N PRO A 226 -7.35 -13.28 -13.28
CA PRO A 226 -7.94 -12.29 -14.21
C PRO A 226 -8.55 -11.07 -13.51
N TYR A 227 -8.90 -11.22 -12.25
CA TYR A 227 -9.48 -10.15 -11.44
C TYR A 227 -8.43 -9.28 -10.75
N ALA A 228 -7.18 -9.75 -10.66
CA ALA A 228 -6.12 -9.03 -9.97
C ALA A 228 -5.78 -7.71 -10.65
N ARG A 229 -5.50 -6.71 -9.82
CA ARG A 229 -4.90 -5.44 -10.18
C ARG A 229 -3.63 -5.31 -9.37
N GLY A 230 -2.52 -5.12 -10.06
CA GLY A 230 -1.25 -4.90 -9.38
C GLY A 230 -1.20 -3.49 -8.83
N ILE A 231 -0.64 -3.30 -7.63
CA ILE A 231 -0.37 -1.98 -7.09
C ILE A 231 1.13 -1.82 -6.93
N LYS A 232 1.75 -2.60 -6.03
CA LYS A 232 3.19 -2.48 -5.82
C LYS A 232 3.82 -3.73 -5.21
N THR A 233 4.97 -4.11 -5.74
CA THR A 233 5.88 -5.09 -5.13
C THR A 233 7.00 -4.39 -4.36
N GLY A 234 7.62 -5.13 -3.44
CA GLY A 234 8.80 -4.69 -2.73
C GLY A 234 9.72 -5.87 -2.41
N TYR A 235 11.03 -5.60 -2.39
CA TYR A 235 12.03 -6.55 -1.94
C TYR A 235 13.28 -5.82 -1.43
N THR A 236 13.74 -6.22 -0.27
CA THR A 236 15.12 -6.08 0.22
C THR A 236 15.46 -7.36 0.96
N SER A 237 16.74 -7.62 1.20
CA SER A 237 17.14 -8.82 1.98
C SER A 237 16.50 -8.86 3.38
N GLN A 238 16.25 -7.69 3.99
CA GLN A 238 15.63 -7.58 5.31
C GLN A 238 14.09 -7.63 5.27
N ALA A 239 13.48 -7.14 4.19
CA ALA A 239 12.03 -7.13 4.04
C ALA A 239 11.46 -8.46 3.55
N GLY A 240 12.26 -9.28 2.86
CA GLY A 240 11.71 -10.40 2.09
C GLY A 240 10.85 -9.91 0.92
N GLN A 241 10.03 -10.78 0.38
CA GLN A 241 9.09 -10.42 -0.68
C GLN A 241 7.86 -9.73 -0.08
N CYS A 242 7.50 -8.56 -0.62
CA CYS A 242 6.31 -7.80 -0.25
C CYS A 242 5.43 -7.56 -1.48
N PHE A 243 4.13 -7.52 -1.27
CA PHE A 243 3.16 -7.20 -2.30
C PHE A 243 1.94 -6.49 -1.70
N VAL A 244 1.48 -5.46 -2.36
CA VAL A 244 0.18 -4.81 -2.16
C VAL A 244 -0.55 -4.86 -3.49
N GLY A 245 -1.75 -5.39 -3.48
CA GLY A 245 -2.58 -5.49 -4.68
C GLY A 245 -4.06 -5.44 -4.37
N ALA A 246 -4.86 -5.22 -5.41
CA ALA A 246 -6.30 -5.30 -5.37
C ALA A 246 -6.80 -6.37 -6.35
N ALA A 247 -8.05 -6.79 -6.18
CA ALA A 247 -8.77 -7.60 -7.17
C ALA A 247 -10.21 -7.11 -7.27
N VAL A 248 -10.74 -7.05 -8.49
CA VAL A 248 -12.11 -6.60 -8.77
C VAL A 248 -12.85 -7.71 -9.49
N LYS A 249 -13.94 -8.21 -8.88
CA LYS A 249 -14.81 -9.25 -9.44
C LYS A 249 -16.27 -8.92 -9.13
N ASP A 250 -17.12 -8.90 -10.16
CA ASP A 250 -18.57 -8.71 -10.04
C ASP A 250 -18.97 -7.46 -9.20
N GLY A 251 -18.23 -6.36 -9.40
CA GLY A 251 -18.45 -5.09 -8.69
C GLY A 251 -17.88 -5.02 -7.27
N ARG A 252 -17.35 -6.10 -6.73
CA ARG A 252 -16.67 -6.14 -5.42
C ARG A 252 -15.17 -5.97 -5.58
N GLU A 253 -14.54 -5.26 -4.66
CA GLU A 253 -13.10 -5.01 -4.66
C GLU A 253 -12.46 -5.47 -3.35
N LEU A 254 -11.36 -6.20 -3.47
CA LEU A 254 -10.57 -6.70 -2.35
C LEU A 254 -9.16 -6.11 -2.38
N ILE A 255 -8.59 -5.89 -1.19
CA ILE A 255 -7.20 -5.50 -1.00
C ILE A 255 -6.46 -6.65 -0.32
N VAL A 256 -5.28 -7.00 -0.84
CA VAL A 256 -4.33 -7.91 -0.20
C VAL A 256 -3.03 -7.17 0.08
N VAL A 257 -2.55 -7.29 1.32
CA VAL A 257 -1.19 -6.89 1.69
C VAL A 257 -0.44 -8.11 2.18
N ILE A 258 0.72 -8.36 1.61
CA ILE A 258 1.63 -9.46 1.92
C ILE A 258 2.98 -8.88 2.28
N MET A 259 3.53 -9.27 3.42
CA MET A 259 4.85 -8.85 3.87
C MET A 259 5.67 -10.03 4.38
N HIS A 260 6.97 -9.96 4.15
CA HIS A 260 7.95 -10.97 4.53
C HIS A 260 7.52 -12.37 4.04
N CYS A 261 7.18 -12.45 2.75
CA CYS A 261 6.78 -13.69 2.11
C CYS A 261 8.02 -14.37 1.55
N GLY A 262 8.23 -15.64 1.90
CA GLY A 262 9.16 -16.60 1.34
C GLY A 262 10.47 -16.10 0.76
N PHE A 263 11.32 -17.03 0.35
CA PHE A 263 12.62 -16.72 -0.26
C PHE A 263 12.56 -16.61 -1.78
N THR A 264 11.50 -17.14 -2.41
CA THR A 264 11.35 -17.10 -3.88
C THR A 264 10.48 -15.93 -4.33
N LYS A 265 10.70 -15.47 -5.56
CA LYS A 265 9.92 -14.35 -6.14
C LYS A 265 8.44 -14.66 -6.34
N ASN A 266 8.04 -15.92 -6.28
CA ASN A 266 6.74 -16.37 -6.79
C ASN A 266 5.75 -16.74 -5.68
N GLU A 267 6.21 -17.03 -4.47
CA GLU A 267 5.35 -17.47 -3.36
C GLU A 267 4.28 -16.45 -3.00
N LYS A 268 4.62 -15.14 -3.06
CA LYS A 268 3.66 -14.06 -2.86
C LYS A 268 2.48 -14.06 -3.84
N TRP A 269 2.69 -14.57 -5.06
CA TRP A 269 1.62 -14.68 -6.06
C TRP A 269 0.66 -15.83 -5.74
N ILE A 270 1.17 -16.92 -5.19
CA ILE A 270 0.35 -18.03 -4.71
C ILE A 270 -0.52 -17.53 -3.56
N ASP A 271 0.09 -16.88 -2.56
CA ASP A 271 -0.64 -16.35 -1.41
C ASP A 271 -1.68 -15.32 -1.84
N ALA A 272 -1.30 -14.36 -2.70
CA ALA A 272 -2.21 -13.31 -3.16
C ALA A 272 -3.43 -13.89 -3.89
N LYS A 273 -3.21 -14.83 -4.83
CA LYS A 273 -4.30 -15.49 -5.55
C LYS A 273 -5.22 -16.24 -4.60
N THR A 274 -4.65 -17.03 -3.70
CA THR A 274 -5.42 -17.83 -2.75
C THR A 274 -6.25 -16.95 -1.80
N LEU A 275 -5.67 -15.82 -1.34
CA LEU A 275 -6.38 -14.87 -0.51
C LEU A 275 -7.54 -14.18 -1.26
N PHE A 276 -7.33 -13.76 -2.50
CA PHE A 276 -8.40 -13.18 -3.31
C PHE A 276 -9.53 -14.18 -3.57
N GLU A 277 -9.20 -15.42 -3.95
CA GLU A 277 -10.18 -16.49 -4.18
C GLU A 277 -11.01 -16.75 -2.91
N TYR A 278 -10.34 -16.86 -1.76
CA TYR A 278 -10.99 -17.03 -0.47
C TYR A 278 -11.92 -15.86 -0.13
N GLY A 279 -11.47 -14.62 -0.30
CA GLY A 279 -12.29 -13.44 0.00
C GLY A 279 -13.54 -13.35 -0.85
N PHE A 280 -13.45 -13.59 -2.18
CA PHE A 280 -14.63 -13.59 -3.04
C PHE A 280 -15.60 -14.72 -2.68
N GLN A 281 -15.12 -15.92 -2.32
CA GLN A 281 -15.97 -17.00 -1.83
C GLN A 281 -16.72 -16.62 -0.54
N LEU A 282 -16.04 -15.94 0.40
CA LEU A 282 -16.69 -15.46 1.62
C LEU A 282 -17.80 -14.44 1.34
N LEU A 283 -17.56 -13.55 0.37
CA LEU A 283 -18.51 -12.51 0.02
C LEU A 283 -19.70 -13.07 -0.79
N GLU A 284 -19.48 -14.02 -1.71
CA GLU A 284 -20.52 -14.71 -2.46
C GLU A 284 -21.51 -15.45 -1.56
N GLY A 285 -21.08 -15.98 -0.42
CA GLY A 285 -21.93 -16.67 0.55
C GLY A 285 -22.76 -15.74 1.45
N ARG A 286 -22.65 -14.41 1.29
CA ARG A 286 -23.36 -13.40 2.09
C ARG A 286 -24.54 -12.77 1.35
N ASP A 287 -24.73 -13.05 0.06
CA ASP A 287 -25.89 -12.67 -0.76
C ASP A 287 -26.97 -13.74 -0.64
#